data_524309f8de070f6a5fab83faff125a76
#
_entry.id   524309f8de070f6a5fab83faff125a76
#
_cell.length_a   1.000
_cell.length_b   1.000
_cell.length_c   1.000
_cell.angle_alpha   90.00
_cell.angle_beta   90.00
_cell.angle_gamma   90.00
#
_symmetry.space_group_name_H-M   'P 1'
#
loop_
_entity.id
_entity.type
_entity.pdbx_description
1 polymer ?
#
loop_
_entity_poly.entity_id
_entity_poly.type
_entity_poly.pdbx_seq_one_letter_code
_entity_poly.pdbx_strand_id
1 'polypeptide(L)'
;MLSISIFTINYEITVNGTNLPVTGGVGKFSAAASGAGSHKVSGTIKLDDKVFPFSQEWNSFLPAATISATKMNVLYIGLPNPIEVSVPGVAPGNVTASMSGGSLSSQGSGKYIAKVSTGRKATVRASAKMPDGSSRSMGAVEFRIKRVPPPTARLGSLAGGIASVGAVKAQTKLYV
;
A
#
# COMPACT_ATOMS: atom_id res chain seq x y z
N MET A 1 -48.41 -18.77 49.66
CA MET A 1 -46.99 -18.43 49.55
C MET A 1 -46.55 -18.89 48.17
N LEU A 2 -46.42 -17.97 47.22
CA LEU A 2 -46.06 -18.29 45.85
C LEU A 2 -44.53 -18.31 45.75
N SER A 3 -43.93 -19.47 45.54
CA SER A 3 -42.48 -19.59 45.32
C SER A 3 -42.20 -19.45 43.81
N ILE A 4 -41.55 -18.35 43.42
CA ILE A 4 -41.08 -18.16 42.03
C ILE A 4 -39.66 -18.70 42.01
N SER A 5 -39.44 -19.84 41.32
CA SER A 5 -38.11 -20.32 41.03
C SER A 5 -37.55 -19.56 39.81
N ILE A 6 -36.56 -18.71 40.07
CA ILE A 6 -35.79 -18.05 39.01
C ILE A 6 -34.75 -19.05 38.51
N PHE A 7 -34.92 -19.58 37.27
CA PHE A 7 -33.90 -20.39 36.60
C PHE A 7 -32.80 -19.44 36.15
N THR A 8 -31.63 -19.53 36.75
CA THR A 8 -30.45 -18.84 36.28
C THR A 8 -29.77 -19.78 35.25
N ILE A 9 -29.77 -19.39 34.02
CA ILE A 9 -29.07 -20.15 32.96
C ILE A 9 -27.59 -19.78 33.03
N ASN A 10 -26.73 -20.75 33.32
CA ASN A 10 -25.28 -20.56 33.34
C ASN A 10 -24.73 -20.77 31.97
N TYR A 11 -24.14 -19.71 31.39
CA TYR A 11 -23.39 -19.78 30.14
C TYR A 11 -21.89 -19.74 30.42
N GLU A 12 -21.16 -20.66 29.87
CA GLU A 12 -19.70 -20.64 29.85
C GLU A 12 -19.23 -20.71 28.40
N ILE A 13 -18.42 -19.74 27.99
CA ILE A 13 -17.86 -19.70 26.63
C ILE A 13 -16.35 -19.80 26.75
N THR A 14 -15.79 -20.84 26.17
CA THR A 14 -14.34 -21.07 26.11
C THR A 14 -13.87 -20.89 24.67
N VAL A 15 -12.85 -20.08 24.46
CA VAL A 15 -12.23 -19.87 23.15
C VAL A 15 -10.73 -20.12 23.25
N ASN A 16 -10.21 -21.03 22.44
CA ASN A 16 -8.81 -21.47 22.45
C ASN A 16 -8.30 -21.82 23.86
N GLY A 17 -9.16 -22.47 24.66
CA GLY A 17 -8.85 -22.87 26.04
C GLY A 17 -8.98 -21.76 27.11
N THR A 18 -9.40 -20.55 26.72
CA THR A 18 -9.59 -19.43 27.66
C THR A 18 -11.08 -19.16 27.87
N ASN A 19 -11.51 -19.09 29.13
CA ASN A 19 -12.88 -18.70 29.46
C ASN A 19 -13.10 -17.22 29.22
N LEU A 20 -14.22 -16.89 28.56
CA LEU A 20 -14.63 -15.52 28.29
C LEU A 20 -15.67 -15.05 29.30
N PRO A 21 -15.60 -13.78 29.74
CA PRO A 21 -16.68 -13.17 30.51
C PRO A 21 -17.93 -13.06 29.61
N VAL A 22 -19.05 -13.55 30.11
CA VAL A 22 -20.34 -13.51 29.43
C VAL A 22 -21.23 -12.47 30.11
N THR A 23 -21.74 -11.52 29.33
CA THR A 23 -22.69 -10.50 29.80
C THR A 23 -23.90 -10.49 28.88
N GLY A 24 -25.08 -10.70 29.43
CA GLY A 24 -26.33 -10.75 28.67
C GLY A 24 -26.35 -11.86 27.62
N GLY A 25 -25.69 -13.01 27.85
CA GLY A 25 -25.59 -14.12 26.91
C GLY A 25 -24.54 -13.93 25.80
N VAL A 26 -23.72 -12.88 25.86
CA VAL A 26 -22.71 -12.57 24.83
C VAL A 26 -21.30 -12.59 25.43
N GLY A 27 -20.44 -13.44 24.90
CA GLY A 27 -18.99 -13.41 25.13
C GLY A 27 -18.29 -12.72 23.95
N LYS A 28 -17.39 -11.76 24.24
CA LYS A 28 -16.61 -11.06 23.22
C LYS A 28 -15.17 -11.58 23.19
N PHE A 29 -14.73 -12.03 22.04
CA PHE A 29 -13.36 -12.45 21.80
C PHE A 29 -12.72 -11.57 20.72
N SER A 30 -11.50 -11.11 20.97
CA SER A 30 -10.71 -10.35 19.99
C SER A 30 -9.34 -11.01 19.86
N ALA A 31 -8.95 -11.35 18.66
CA ALA A 31 -7.62 -11.85 18.34
C ALA A 31 -6.97 -11.02 17.26
N ALA A 32 -5.70 -10.67 17.45
CA ALA A 32 -4.89 -10.08 16.39
C ALA A 32 -4.39 -11.18 15.46
N ALA A 33 -4.48 -10.95 14.14
CA ALA A 33 -3.87 -11.84 13.17
C ALA A 33 -2.34 -11.72 13.23
N SER A 34 -1.64 -12.81 13.44
CA SER A 34 -0.17 -12.86 13.55
C SER A 34 0.56 -12.86 12.19
N GLY A 35 -0.13 -12.49 11.11
CA GLY A 35 0.41 -12.46 9.74
C GLY A 35 -0.67 -12.66 8.70
N ALA A 36 -0.26 -12.76 7.43
CA ALA A 36 -1.17 -13.15 6.35
C ALA A 36 -1.38 -14.67 6.34
N GLY A 37 -2.58 -15.08 5.99
CA GLY A 37 -2.92 -16.50 5.88
C GLY A 37 -4.27 -16.84 6.50
N SER A 38 -4.56 -18.14 6.55
CA SER A 38 -5.76 -18.66 7.20
C SER A 38 -5.55 -18.78 8.70
N HIS A 39 -6.51 -18.30 9.45
CA HIS A 39 -6.56 -18.36 10.92
C HIS A 39 -7.81 -19.10 11.33
N LYS A 40 -7.70 -19.92 12.37
CA LYS A 40 -8.80 -20.69 12.93
C LYS A 40 -8.96 -20.36 14.40
N VAL A 41 -10.19 -20.17 14.81
CA VAL A 41 -10.58 -20.11 16.21
C VAL A 41 -11.55 -21.24 16.50
N SER A 42 -11.38 -21.89 17.61
CA SER A 42 -12.28 -22.95 18.07
C SER A 42 -12.59 -22.76 19.55
N GLY A 43 -13.73 -23.25 19.96
CA GLY A 43 -14.15 -23.15 21.35
C GLY A 43 -15.37 -24.00 21.64
N THR A 44 -15.88 -23.83 22.82
CA THR A 44 -17.11 -24.49 23.29
C THR A 44 -18.01 -23.50 23.98
N ILE A 45 -19.31 -23.64 23.75
CA ILE A 45 -20.35 -22.98 24.52
C ILE A 45 -20.97 -24.05 25.41
N LYS A 46 -20.85 -23.89 26.71
CA LYS A 46 -21.50 -24.75 27.69
C LYS A 46 -22.76 -24.07 28.18
N LEU A 47 -23.85 -24.78 28.10
CA LEU A 47 -25.16 -24.37 28.57
C LEU A 47 -25.67 -25.45 29.53
N ASP A 48 -25.64 -25.19 30.82
CA ASP A 48 -25.84 -26.17 31.87
C ASP A 48 -24.92 -27.40 31.66
N ASP A 49 -25.49 -28.59 31.46
CA ASP A 49 -24.73 -29.83 31.22
C ASP A 49 -24.43 -30.11 29.74
N LYS A 50 -24.88 -29.25 28.81
CA LYS A 50 -24.68 -29.45 27.36
C LYS A 50 -23.53 -28.61 26.83
N VAL A 51 -22.66 -29.23 26.05
CA VAL A 51 -21.50 -28.60 25.43
C VAL A 51 -21.68 -28.56 23.91
N PHE A 52 -21.54 -27.38 23.34
CA PHE A 52 -21.65 -27.12 21.90
C PHE A 52 -20.29 -26.64 21.38
N PRO A 53 -19.54 -27.46 20.64
CA PRO A 53 -18.30 -27.03 20.03
C PRO A 53 -18.57 -26.12 18.84
N PHE A 54 -17.71 -25.11 18.64
CA PHE A 54 -17.72 -24.28 17.44
C PHE A 54 -16.32 -24.08 16.90
N SER A 55 -16.23 -23.81 15.60
CA SER A 55 -14.99 -23.47 14.93
C SER A 55 -15.28 -22.46 13.81
N GLN A 56 -14.46 -21.42 13.73
CA GLN A 56 -14.55 -20.40 12.70
C GLN A 56 -13.19 -20.19 12.07
N GLU A 57 -13.16 -20.09 10.73
CA GLU A 57 -11.97 -19.76 9.98
C GLU A 57 -12.13 -18.39 9.31
N TRP A 58 -11.04 -17.63 9.28
CA TRP A 58 -10.95 -16.38 8.52
C TRP A 58 -9.57 -16.22 7.90
N ASN A 59 -9.50 -15.46 6.81
CA ASN A 59 -8.24 -15.15 6.14
C ASN A 59 -7.84 -13.71 6.43
N SER A 60 -6.56 -13.52 6.77
CA SER A 60 -5.96 -12.20 6.87
C SER A 60 -5.00 -11.98 5.70
N PHE A 61 -4.96 -10.76 5.20
CA PHE A 61 -4.08 -10.35 4.12
C PHE A 61 -3.17 -9.23 4.62
N LEU A 62 -1.89 -9.28 4.25
CA LEU A 62 -1.02 -8.14 4.47
C LEU A 62 -1.37 -7.06 3.44
N PRO A 63 -1.64 -5.82 3.87
CA PRO A 63 -1.79 -4.74 2.93
C PRO A 63 -0.47 -4.54 2.19
N ALA A 64 -0.52 -4.52 0.86
CA ALA A 64 0.61 -4.23 -0.01
C ALA A 64 0.44 -2.87 -0.66
N ALA A 65 1.49 -2.05 -0.66
CA ALA A 65 1.45 -0.77 -1.36
C ALA A 65 1.54 -0.98 -2.86
N THR A 66 0.73 -0.25 -3.61
CA THR A 66 0.97 -0.04 -5.02
C THR A 66 1.74 1.27 -5.19
N ILE A 67 2.99 1.17 -5.63
CA ILE A 67 3.84 2.31 -5.97
C ILE A 67 4.01 2.30 -7.47
N SER A 68 3.41 3.27 -8.15
CA SER A 68 3.48 3.39 -9.59
C SER A 68 4.18 4.67 -9.99
N ALA A 69 5.19 4.54 -10.87
CA ALA A 69 5.62 5.65 -11.68
C ALA A 69 4.70 5.70 -12.90
N THR A 70 4.17 6.86 -13.19
CA THR A 70 3.31 7.09 -14.35
C THR A 70 4.03 6.83 -15.69
N LYS A 71 5.35 6.58 -15.66
CA LYS A 71 6.19 6.30 -16.84
C LYS A 71 7.21 5.19 -16.55
N MET A 72 6.79 3.94 -16.64
CA MET A 72 7.65 2.73 -16.78
C MET A 72 8.75 2.54 -15.72
N ASN A 73 8.56 2.95 -14.46
CA ASN A 73 9.56 2.87 -13.38
C ASN A 73 10.90 3.54 -13.74
N VAL A 74 10.84 4.67 -14.45
CA VAL A 74 11.99 5.49 -14.81
C VAL A 74 11.82 6.89 -14.24
N LEU A 75 12.89 7.40 -13.61
CA LEU A 75 13.01 8.78 -13.16
C LEU A 75 14.04 9.51 -14.02
N TYR A 76 13.73 10.74 -14.40
CA TYR A 76 14.62 11.55 -15.21
C TYR A 76 15.35 12.60 -14.38
N ILE A 77 16.66 12.67 -14.57
CA ILE A 77 17.52 13.67 -13.91
C ILE A 77 17.09 15.07 -14.32
N GLY A 78 17.01 15.97 -13.33
CA GLY A 78 16.71 17.39 -13.55
C GLY A 78 15.25 17.73 -13.81
N LEU A 79 14.36 16.71 -13.92
CA LEU A 79 12.94 16.91 -14.11
C LEU A 79 12.13 16.53 -12.86
N PRO A 80 10.97 17.17 -12.64
CA PRO A 80 10.00 16.66 -11.67
C PRO A 80 9.39 15.35 -12.18
N ASN A 81 9.47 14.29 -11.38
CA ASN A 81 8.93 12.98 -11.70
C ASN A 81 7.72 12.72 -10.81
N PRO A 82 6.49 12.75 -11.34
CA PRO A 82 5.30 12.44 -10.54
C PRO A 82 5.26 10.94 -10.19
N ILE A 83 4.99 10.66 -8.92
CA ILE A 83 4.81 9.32 -8.36
C ILE A 83 3.49 9.30 -7.59
N GLU A 84 2.76 8.23 -7.72
CA GLU A 84 1.56 7.95 -6.93
C GLU A 84 1.81 6.74 -6.05
N VAL A 85 1.42 6.85 -4.79
CA VAL A 85 1.55 5.81 -3.78
C VAL A 85 0.19 5.58 -3.15
N SER A 86 -0.32 4.36 -3.26
CA SER A 86 -1.58 3.97 -2.65
C SER A 86 -1.42 2.64 -1.90
N VAL A 87 -2.20 2.50 -0.84
CA VAL A 87 -2.28 1.26 -0.04
C VAL A 87 -3.75 0.89 0.08
N PRO A 88 -4.19 -0.22 -0.51
CA PRO A 88 -5.57 -0.66 -0.40
C PRO A 88 -6.00 -0.79 1.06
N GLY A 89 -7.17 -0.25 1.40
CA GLY A 89 -7.71 -0.29 2.75
C GLY A 89 -7.12 0.73 3.73
N VAL A 90 -6.23 1.60 3.28
CA VAL A 90 -5.66 2.69 4.11
C VAL A 90 -6.00 4.03 3.50
N ALA A 91 -6.51 4.95 4.32
CA ALA A 91 -6.79 6.31 3.89
C ALA A 91 -5.50 7.01 3.41
N PRO A 92 -5.52 7.80 2.32
CA PRO A 92 -4.32 8.43 1.75
C PRO A 92 -3.54 9.30 2.74
N GLY A 93 -4.22 9.94 3.72
CA GLY A 93 -3.57 10.72 4.78
C GLY A 93 -2.74 9.90 5.78
N ASN A 94 -2.98 8.59 5.83
CA ASN A 94 -2.23 7.65 6.67
C ASN A 94 -1.11 6.94 5.90
N VAL A 95 -0.93 7.24 4.61
CA VAL A 95 0.15 6.69 3.78
C VAL A 95 1.27 7.71 3.69
N THR A 96 2.49 7.28 4.01
CA THR A 96 3.70 8.08 3.86
C THR A 96 4.68 7.37 2.94
N ALA A 97 5.45 8.14 2.18
CA ALA A 97 6.48 7.60 1.33
C ALA A 97 7.82 8.28 1.62
N SER A 98 8.89 7.51 1.49
CA SER A 98 10.27 7.98 1.58
C SER A 98 11.06 7.48 0.37
N MET A 99 12.17 8.15 0.05
CA MET A 99 12.99 7.84 -1.10
C MET A 99 14.47 7.80 -0.74
N SER A 100 15.19 6.85 -1.30
CA SER A 100 16.64 6.83 -1.33
C SER A 100 17.13 7.04 -2.78
N GLY A 101 18.23 7.74 -2.96
CA GLY A 101 18.78 8.10 -4.28
C GLY A 101 18.16 9.34 -4.91
N GLY A 102 17.45 10.16 -4.12
CA GLY A 102 16.83 11.41 -4.54
C GLY A 102 16.03 12.07 -3.42
N SER A 103 15.22 13.07 -3.74
CA SER A 103 14.28 13.71 -2.84
C SER A 103 12.83 13.47 -3.28
N LEU A 104 11.92 13.39 -2.30
CA LEU A 104 10.51 13.15 -2.51
C LEU A 104 9.70 14.23 -1.79
N SER A 105 8.86 14.96 -2.52
CA SER A 105 7.99 16.00 -1.97
C SER A 105 6.54 15.57 -2.08
N SER A 106 5.81 15.57 -0.97
CA SER A 106 4.39 15.25 -0.96
C SER A 106 3.55 16.38 -1.59
N GLN A 107 2.57 15.99 -2.38
CA GLN A 107 1.56 16.88 -2.97
C GLN A 107 0.16 16.64 -2.36
N GLY A 108 0.09 15.78 -1.34
CA GLY A 108 -1.16 15.34 -0.73
C GLY A 108 -1.82 14.16 -1.45
N SER A 109 -2.73 13.50 -0.75
CA SER A 109 -3.56 12.39 -1.29
C SER A 109 -2.77 11.26 -1.96
N GLY A 110 -1.59 10.92 -1.43
CA GLY A 110 -0.76 9.85 -2.00
C GLY A 110 0.06 10.27 -3.23
N LYS A 111 0.01 11.54 -3.64
CA LYS A 111 0.77 12.08 -4.77
C LYS A 111 2.08 12.70 -4.30
N TYR A 112 3.15 12.44 -5.04
CA TYR A 112 4.50 12.89 -4.74
C TYR A 112 5.22 13.35 -6.00
N ILE A 113 6.18 14.26 -5.82
CA ILE A 113 7.14 14.63 -6.87
C ILE A 113 8.52 14.16 -6.43
N ALA A 114 9.13 13.27 -7.21
CA ALA A 114 10.50 12.83 -7.02
C ALA A 114 11.46 13.68 -7.85
N LYS A 115 12.59 14.07 -7.25
CA LYS A 115 13.69 14.74 -7.92
C LYS A 115 14.97 13.95 -7.72
N VAL A 116 15.66 13.65 -8.82
CA VAL A 116 16.95 12.96 -8.85
C VAL A 116 17.98 13.80 -9.58
N SER A 117 19.20 13.87 -9.04
CA SER A 117 20.31 14.64 -9.64
C SER A 117 21.42 13.73 -10.16
N THR A 118 21.61 12.58 -9.55
CA THR A 118 22.69 11.62 -9.86
C THR A 118 22.22 10.19 -9.60
N GLY A 119 23.03 9.22 -9.97
CA GLY A 119 22.79 7.81 -9.68
C GLY A 119 22.22 7.03 -10.86
N ARG A 120 22.09 5.73 -10.66
CA ARG A 120 21.50 4.79 -11.65
C ARG A 120 20.15 4.26 -11.18
N LYS A 121 19.92 4.24 -9.88
CA LYS A 121 18.73 3.67 -9.23
C LYS A 121 18.31 4.53 -8.06
N ALA A 122 17.03 4.55 -7.81
CA ALA A 122 16.40 5.12 -6.63
C ALA A 122 15.32 4.17 -6.12
N THR A 123 15.08 4.18 -4.83
CA THR A 123 14.07 3.31 -4.22
C THR A 123 13.07 4.15 -3.46
N VAL A 124 11.79 3.98 -3.76
CA VAL A 124 10.68 4.56 -3.02
C VAL A 124 10.08 3.50 -2.12
N ARG A 125 9.94 3.82 -0.83
CA ARG A 125 9.34 2.96 0.20
C ARG A 125 8.05 3.59 0.67
N ALA A 126 7.01 2.78 0.81
CA ALA A 126 5.75 3.18 1.39
C ALA A 126 5.60 2.64 2.82
N SER A 127 5.02 3.45 3.69
CA SER A 127 4.62 3.06 5.04
C SER A 127 3.20 3.54 5.30
N ALA A 128 2.45 2.80 6.07
CA ALA A 128 1.09 3.16 6.45
C ALA A 128 0.95 3.20 7.98
N LYS A 129 0.25 4.22 8.47
CA LYS A 129 -0.17 4.30 9.86
C LYS A 129 -1.46 3.49 10.03
N MET A 130 -1.40 2.49 10.89
CA MET A 130 -2.50 1.58 11.17
C MET A 130 -3.46 2.18 12.20
N PRO A 131 -4.70 1.67 12.32
CA PRO A 131 -5.68 2.13 13.32
C PRO A 131 -5.20 1.96 14.78
N ASP A 132 -4.30 1.03 15.03
CA ASP A 132 -3.66 0.80 16.33
C ASP A 132 -2.55 1.82 16.66
N GLY A 133 -2.32 2.79 15.76
CA GLY A 133 -1.27 3.81 15.87
C GLY A 133 0.11 3.35 15.43
N SER A 134 0.32 2.06 15.13
CA SER A 134 1.59 1.53 14.64
C SER A 134 1.85 1.98 13.19
N SER A 135 3.14 2.10 12.82
CA SER A 135 3.54 2.33 11.43
C SER A 135 4.12 1.05 10.86
N ARG A 136 3.60 0.62 9.70
CA ARG A 136 4.05 -0.60 9.02
C ARG A 136 4.59 -0.29 7.63
N SER A 137 5.68 -0.97 7.27
CA SER A 137 6.20 -0.92 5.90
C SER A 137 5.27 -1.67 4.97
N MET A 138 4.92 -1.03 3.85
CA MET A 138 3.98 -1.56 2.84
C MET A 138 4.67 -2.00 1.55
N GLY A 139 6.01 -1.91 1.52
CA GLY A 139 6.81 -2.32 0.38
C GLY A 139 7.70 -1.21 -0.16
N ALA A 140 8.51 -1.58 -1.15
CA ALA A 140 9.44 -0.69 -1.82
C ALA A 140 9.51 -1.01 -3.31
N VAL A 141 9.67 0.03 -4.14
CA VAL A 141 9.83 -0.09 -5.59
C VAL A 141 11.10 0.61 -6.04
N GLU A 142 11.89 -0.08 -6.84
CA GLU A 142 13.10 0.43 -7.45
C GLU A 142 12.79 1.10 -8.79
N PHE A 143 13.36 2.28 -8.99
CA PHE A 143 13.28 3.08 -10.20
C PHE A 143 14.65 3.20 -10.83
N ARG A 144 14.72 3.08 -12.14
CA ARG A 144 15.91 3.39 -12.93
C ARG A 144 16.02 4.89 -13.13
N ILE A 145 17.21 5.44 -12.96
CA ILE A 145 17.49 6.86 -13.21
C ILE A 145 18.11 6.98 -14.61
N LYS A 146 17.55 7.87 -15.43
CA LYS A 146 18.02 8.18 -16.78
C LYS A 146 18.20 9.67 -16.97
N ARG A 147 19.10 10.04 -17.88
CA ARG A 147 19.19 11.41 -18.42
C ARG A 147 18.21 11.54 -19.57
N VAL A 148 17.63 12.72 -19.71
CA VAL A 148 16.90 13.07 -20.92
C VAL A 148 17.91 13.20 -22.04
N PRO A 149 17.73 12.52 -23.18
CA PRO A 149 18.59 12.73 -24.34
C PRO A 149 18.56 14.22 -24.74
N PRO A 150 19.71 14.79 -25.15
CA PRO A 150 19.72 16.15 -25.66
C PRO A 150 18.78 16.25 -26.88
N PRO A 151 18.02 17.34 -27.00
CA PRO A 151 17.19 17.55 -28.16
C PRO A 151 18.07 17.63 -29.43
N THR A 152 17.65 16.96 -30.48
CA THR A 152 18.32 17.03 -31.79
C THR A 152 17.46 17.92 -32.67
N ALA A 153 17.98 19.09 -33.00
CA ALA A 153 17.32 19.98 -33.95
C ALA A 153 17.27 19.33 -35.32
N ARG A 154 16.14 19.40 -35.99
CA ARG A 154 15.92 18.91 -37.35
C ARG A 154 15.33 20.01 -38.20
N LEU A 155 15.87 20.16 -39.37
CA LEU A 155 15.30 21.01 -40.41
C LEU A 155 14.64 20.11 -41.48
N GLY A 156 13.33 19.89 -41.35
CA GLY A 156 12.59 18.92 -42.15
C GLY A 156 13.12 17.48 -41.97
N SER A 157 13.60 16.86 -43.03
CA SER A 157 14.19 15.53 -43.01
C SER A 157 15.66 15.50 -42.57
N LEU A 158 16.32 16.67 -42.47
CA LEU A 158 17.74 16.79 -42.12
C LEU A 158 17.92 16.74 -40.59
N ALA A 159 18.67 15.77 -40.10
CA ALA A 159 18.93 15.56 -38.69
C ALA A 159 20.41 15.78 -38.37
N GLY A 160 20.81 17.03 -38.18
CA GLY A 160 22.19 17.41 -37.86
C GLY A 160 23.18 17.21 -39.03
N GLY A 161 24.45 17.57 -38.78
CA GLY A 161 25.53 17.41 -39.80
C GLY A 161 25.61 18.57 -40.78
N ILE A 162 26.39 18.34 -41.86
CA ILE A 162 26.59 19.28 -42.95
C ILE A 162 25.62 18.93 -44.10
N ALA A 163 24.84 19.93 -44.53
CA ALA A 163 23.90 19.77 -45.64
C ALA A 163 24.18 20.78 -46.73
N SER A 164 23.90 20.44 -48.00
CA SER A 164 24.02 21.38 -49.11
C SER A 164 22.98 22.51 -48.97
N VAL A 165 23.33 23.69 -49.51
CA VAL A 165 22.41 24.85 -49.49
C VAL A 165 21.07 24.51 -50.16
N GLY A 166 21.07 23.72 -51.23
CA GLY A 166 19.86 23.26 -51.90
C GLY A 166 18.99 22.38 -51.01
N ALA A 167 19.60 21.43 -50.30
CA ALA A 167 18.88 20.57 -49.33
C ALA A 167 18.26 21.38 -48.19
N VAL A 168 18.95 22.38 -47.66
CA VAL A 168 18.43 23.27 -46.62
C VAL A 168 17.26 24.12 -47.14
N LYS A 169 17.40 24.73 -48.32
CA LYS A 169 16.33 25.53 -48.94
C LYS A 169 15.06 24.74 -49.25
N ALA A 170 15.18 23.45 -49.48
CA ALA A 170 14.03 22.57 -49.71
C ALA A 170 13.21 22.25 -48.46
N GLN A 171 13.71 22.58 -47.26
CA GLN A 171 13.00 22.31 -46.02
C GLN A 171 12.14 23.50 -45.59
N THR A 172 10.90 23.24 -45.28
CA THR A 172 9.91 24.27 -44.89
C THR A 172 9.62 24.36 -43.41
N LYS A 173 10.11 23.38 -42.61
CA LYS A 173 9.79 23.29 -41.18
C LYS A 173 11.03 22.98 -40.36
N LEU A 174 11.16 23.66 -39.22
CA LEU A 174 12.11 23.36 -38.16
C LEU A 174 11.40 22.54 -37.06
N TYR A 175 12.02 21.45 -36.65
CA TYR A 175 11.55 20.61 -35.51
C TYR A 175 12.63 20.59 -34.43
N VAL A 176 12.19 20.60 -33.15
CA VAL A 176 13.03 20.49 -31.96
C VAL A 176 12.53 19.33 -31.13
#